data_47e43cd1647a9b2f5e82ef80a41cfc67
#
_entry.id   47e43cd1647a9b2f5e82ef80a41cfc67
#
_cell.length_a   1.000
_cell.length_b   1.000
_cell.length_c   1.000
_cell.angle_alpha   90.00
_cell.angle_beta   90.00
_cell.angle_gamma   90.00
#
_symmetry.space_group_name_H-M   'P 1'
#
loop_
_entity.id
_entity.type
_entity.pdbx_description
1 polymer ?
#
loop_
_entity_poly.entity_id
_entity_poly.type
_entity_poly.pdbx_seq_one_letter_code
_entity_poly.pdbx_strand_id
1 'polypeptide(L)'
;MLKYESIKALNWSSLKEVATSPRAYRWRQDHPREDTAALAMGRAVHCAILEPAEFEERYIVRPDGVDLRTKEGKAWRTDAEASGREILTAEQGETVEECVASVGAHPDVAGLLEGCLVEQVVTWTDPATGVECKGRLDALTRRQVIDLKTTRELVRFESDAARLLYHGQLAWYLDGARAAGVVDPDAKAWIVAVETV
;
A
#
# COMPACT_ATOMS: atom_id res chain seq x y z
N MET A 1 8.85 10.47 -14.45
CA MET A 1 7.97 9.29 -14.33
C MET A 1 6.52 9.77 -14.34
N LEU A 2 5.61 9.17 -15.11
CA LEU A 2 4.18 9.52 -15.06
C LEU A 2 3.62 9.13 -13.68
N LYS A 3 2.88 10.06 -13.03
CA LYS A 3 2.23 9.72 -11.75
C LYS A 3 1.16 8.66 -12.01
N TYR A 4 1.11 7.62 -11.18
CA TYR A 4 0.15 6.52 -11.29
C TYR A 4 -1.30 6.99 -11.50
N GLU A 5 -1.71 8.04 -10.79
CA GLU A 5 -3.04 8.61 -10.85
C GLU A 5 -3.36 9.22 -12.23
N SER A 6 -2.36 9.73 -12.95
CA SER A 6 -2.56 10.34 -14.27
C SER A 6 -2.72 9.32 -15.41
N ILE A 7 -2.43 8.05 -15.17
CA ILE A 7 -2.56 6.99 -16.17
C ILE A 7 -4.05 6.64 -16.31
N LYS A 8 -4.61 6.84 -17.50
CA LYS A 8 -6.01 6.50 -17.80
C LYS A 8 -6.12 5.02 -18.17
N ALA A 9 -6.19 4.16 -17.17
CA ALA A 9 -6.31 2.72 -17.32
C ALA A 9 -7.09 2.13 -16.16
N LEU A 10 -7.70 0.97 -16.35
CA LEU A 10 -8.46 0.26 -15.33
C LEU A 10 -7.50 -0.31 -14.28
N ASN A 11 -7.81 -0.16 -13.01
CA ASN A 11 -7.10 -0.80 -11.90
C ASN A 11 -8.03 -1.75 -11.13
N TRP A 12 -7.44 -2.57 -10.24
CA TRP A 12 -8.19 -3.54 -9.46
C TRP A 12 -9.34 -2.91 -8.64
N SER A 13 -9.10 -1.80 -7.97
CA SER A 13 -10.12 -1.13 -7.15
C SER A 13 -11.30 -0.68 -7.99
N SER A 14 -11.04 -0.11 -9.16
CA SER A 14 -12.07 0.29 -10.12
C SER A 14 -12.84 -0.92 -10.67
N LEU A 15 -12.14 -2.00 -11.04
CA LEU A 15 -12.77 -3.23 -11.53
C LEU A 15 -13.70 -3.82 -10.47
N LYS A 16 -13.25 -3.91 -9.22
CA LYS A 16 -14.07 -4.38 -8.10
C LYS A 16 -15.33 -3.53 -7.87
N GLU A 17 -15.22 -2.22 -7.98
CA GLU A 17 -16.37 -1.33 -7.85
C GLU A 17 -17.35 -1.47 -9.04
N VAL A 18 -16.85 -1.55 -10.27
CA VAL A 18 -17.68 -1.78 -11.45
C VAL A 18 -18.43 -3.11 -11.34
N ALA A 19 -17.75 -4.17 -10.93
CA ALA A 19 -18.35 -5.50 -10.76
C ALA A 19 -19.46 -5.51 -9.69
N THR A 20 -19.34 -4.66 -8.66
CA THR A 20 -20.37 -4.52 -7.63
C THR A 20 -21.54 -3.66 -8.11
N SER A 21 -21.26 -2.50 -8.68
CA SER A 21 -22.27 -1.58 -9.22
C SER A 21 -21.64 -0.56 -10.17
N PRO A 22 -21.89 -0.65 -11.47
CA PRO A 22 -21.42 0.35 -12.44
C PRO A 22 -21.89 1.77 -12.12
N ARG A 23 -23.10 1.91 -11.55
CA ARG A 23 -23.64 3.21 -11.14
C ARG A 23 -22.86 3.78 -9.94
N ALA A 24 -22.54 2.96 -8.94
CA ALA A 24 -21.76 3.37 -7.79
C ALA A 24 -20.33 3.75 -8.21
N TYR A 25 -19.71 3.00 -9.10
CA TYR A 25 -18.42 3.33 -9.69
C TYR A 25 -18.44 4.72 -10.35
N ARG A 26 -19.42 4.99 -11.23
CA ARG A 26 -19.55 6.29 -11.89
C ARG A 26 -19.68 7.42 -10.87
N TRP A 27 -20.55 7.25 -9.89
CA TRP A 27 -20.71 8.25 -8.81
C TRP A 27 -19.41 8.50 -8.04
N ARG A 28 -18.64 7.43 -7.80
CA ARG A 28 -17.37 7.50 -7.05
C ARG A 28 -16.28 8.25 -7.79
N GLN A 29 -16.33 8.32 -9.14
CA GLN A 29 -15.38 9.13 -9.91
C GLN A 29 -15.48 10.62 -9.55
N ASP A 30 -16.68 11.10 -9.27
CA ASP A 30 -16.95 12.50 -8.92
C ASP A 30 -16.89 12.73 -7.39
N HIS A 31 -16.95 11.66 -6.60
CA HIS A 31 -16.98 11.68 -5.14
C HIS A 31 -15.94 10.70 -4.57
N PRO A 32 -14.66 11.05 -4.56
CA PRO A 32 -13.61 10.21 -4.00
C PRO A 32 -13.89 9.87 -2.53
N ARG A 33 -13.42 8.71 -2.09
CA ARG A 33 -13.53 8.32 -0.67
C ARG A 33 -12.64 9.22 0.17
N GLU A 34 -13.16 9.58 1.33
CA GLU A 34 -12.33 10.20 2.37
C GLU A 34 -11.28 9.19 2.84
N ASP A 35 -10.11 9.72 3.17
CA ASP A 35 -9.05 8.94 3.76
C ASP A 35 -9.41 8.55 5.20
N THR A 36 -9.13 7.31 5.56
CA THR A 36 -9.38 6.82 6.92
C THR A 36 -8.07 6.67 7.68
N ALA A 37 -8.11 6.74 9.01
CA ALA A 37 -6.94 6.51 9.85
C ALA A 37 -6.26 5.15 9.55
N ALA A 38 -7.05 4.11 9.24
CA ALA A 38 -6.52 2.81 8.86
C ALA A 38 -5.79 2.83 7.52
N LEU A 39 -6.27 3.59 6.52
CA LEU A 39 -5.58 3.76 5.24
C LEU A 39 -4.31 4.58 5.39
N ALA A 40 -4.34 5.66 6.20
CA ALA A 40 -3.16 6.46 6.51
C ALA A 40 -2.08 5.61 7.20
N MET A 41 -2.46 4.83 8.23
CA MET A 41 -1.54 3.90 8.90
C MET A 41 -0.98 2.87 7.92
N GLY A 42 -1.82 2.26 7.09
CA GLY A 42 -1.37 1.31 6.07
C GLY A 42 -0.30 1.91 5.15
N ARG A 43 -0.49 3.14 4.67
CA ARG A 43 0.52 3.83 3.83
C ARG A 43 1.83 4.09 4.59
N ALA A 44 1.76 4.49 5.86
CA ALA A 44 2.97 4.71 6.66
C ALA A 44 3.76 3.41 6.86
N VAL A 45 3.09 2.31 7.19
CA VAL A 45 3.71 0.99 7.34
C VAL A 45 4.30 0.51 6.00
N HIS A 46 3.56 0.64 4.89
CA HIS A 46 4.07 0.30 3.54
C HIS A 46 5.34 1.10 3.22
N CYS A 47 5.33 2.41 3.45
CA CYS A 47 6.48 3.27 3.19
C CYS A 47 7.68 2.85 4.05
N ALA A 48 7.48 2.61 5.35
CA ALA A 48 8.57 2.25 6.26
C ALA A 48 9.20 0.88 5.92
N ILE A 49 8.40 -0.09 5.46
CA ILE A 49 8.88 -1.43 5.11
C ILE A 49 9.52 -1.45 3.71
N LEU A 50 8.88 -0.84 2.72
CA LEU A 50 9.25 -0.98 1.31
C LEU A 50 10.18 0.15 0.83
N GLU A 51 10.03 1.34 1.36
CA GLU A 51 10.78 2.55 0.97
C GLU A 51 11.36 3.28 2.21
N PRO A 52 12.16 2.60 3.06
CA PRO A 52 12.59 3.16 4.35
C PRO A 52 13.34 4.49 4.22
N ALA A 53 14.07 4.70 3.13
CA ALA A 53 14.75 5.97 2.87
C ALA A 53 13.79 7.16 2.63
N GLU A 54 12.58 6.88 2.15
CA GLU A 54 11.55 7.88 1.88
C GLU A 54 10.69 8.18 3.11
N PHE A 55 10.75 7.33 4.14
CA PHE A 55 9.85 7.45 5.29
C PHE A 55 10.04 8.78 6.02
N GLU A 56 11.27 9.18 6.31
CA GLU A 56 11.55 10.44 6.99
C GLU A 56 11.24 11.69 6.11
N GLU A 57 11.23 11.52 4.80
CA GLU A 57 10.84 12.60 3.87
C GLU A 57 9.32 12.79 3.80
N ARG A 58 8.57 11.70 3.97
CA ARG A 58 7.09 11.70 3.85
C ARG A 58 6.36 11.83 5.17
N TYR A 59 6.97 11.37 6.27
CA TYR A 59 6.33 11.30 7.59
C TYR A 59 7.17 12.01 8.65
N ILE A 60 6.49 12.52 9.68
CA ILE A 60 7.11 13.05 10.90
C ILE A 60 6.34 12.52 12.11
N VAL A 61 7.04 11.87 13.02
CA VAL A 61 6.43 11.37 14.26
C VAL A 61 6.47 12.47 15.31
N ARG A 62 5.29 12.74 15.90
CA ARG A 62 5.20 13.66 17.04
C ARG A 62 5.95 13.07 18.23
N PRO A 63 6.93 13.79 18.81
CA PRO A 63 7.64 13.31 19.99
C PRO A 63 6.68 13.01 21.15
N ASP A 64 6.98 11.97 21.90
CA ASP A 64 6.20 11.66 23.10
C ASP A 64 6.23 12.84 24.11
N GLY A 65 5.15 13.02 24.85
CA GLY A 65 4.99 14.12 25.80
C GLY A 65 4.72 15.50 25.20
N VAL A 66 4.73 15.69 23.88
CA VAL A 66 4.37 16.96 23.25
C VAL A 66 2.86 17.19 23.30
N ASP A 67 2.42 18.06 24.24
CA ASP A 67 1.02 18.49 24.32
C ASP A 67 0.76 19.64 23.35
N LEU A 68 -0.02 19.37 22.30
CA LEU A 68 -0.39 20.35 21.26
C LEU A 68 -1.22 21.54 21.77
N ARG A 69 -1.66 21.54 23.03
CA ARG A 69 -2.36 22.67 23.64
C ARG A 69 -1.39 23.73 24.19
N THR A 70 -0.16 23.37 24.46
CA THR A 70 0.89 24.28 24.93
C THR A 70 1.41 25.18 23.82
N LYS A 71 2.15 26.22 24.18
CA LYS A 71 2.80 27.11 23.21
C LYS A 71 3.85 26.38 22.39
N GLU A 72 4.64 25.54 23.04
CA GLU A 72 5.69 24.72 22.45
C GLU A 72 5.10 23.67 21.50
N GLY A 73 4.05 22.98 21.93
CA GLY A 73 3.37 21.99 21.09
C GLY A 73 2.69 22.59 19.86
N LYS A 74 2.13 23.81 19.98
CA LYS A 74 1.58 24.54 18.83
C LYS A 74 2.67 24.97 17.86
N ALA A 75 3.82 25.45 18.36
CA ALA A 75 4.97 25.77 17.53
C ALA A 75 5.46 24.53 16.76
N TRP A 76 5.68 23.43 17.47
CA TRP A 76 6.07 22.17 16.85
C TRP A 76 5.10 21.74 15.73
N ARG A 77 3.78 21.82 16.00
CA ARG A 77 2.75 21.47 15.01
C ARG A 77 2.84 22.38 13.77
N THR A 78 3.01 23.68 13.98
CA THR A 78 3.15 24.64 12.87
C THR A 78 4.37 24.30 12.01
N ASP A 79 5.50 23.97 12.61
CA ASP A 79 6.73 23.62 11.91
C ASP A 79 6.57 22.27 11.17
N ALA A 80 5.93 21.28 11.82
CA ALA A 80 5.63 19.99 11.22
C ALA A 80 4.69 20.13 10.00
N GLU A 81 3.61 20.90 10.13
CA GLU A 81 2.67 21.20 9.02
C GLU A 81 3.38 21.94 7.87
N ALA A 82 4.26 22.89 8.19
CA ALA A 82 5.05 23.63 7.20
C ALA A 82 6.05 22.74 6.44
N SER A 83 6.48 21.64 7.02
CA SER A 83 7.36 20.67 6.35
C SER A 83 6.69 19.93 5.20
N GLY A 84 5.35 19.92 5.13
CA GLY A 84 4.56 19.19 4.14
C GLY A 84 4.52 17.66 4.38
N ARG A 85 5.10 17.17 5.49
CA ARG A 85 5.10 15.76 5.86
C ARG A 85 3.80 15.37 6.57
N GLU A 86 3.37 14.12 6.41
CA GLU A 86 2.23 13.57 7.15
C GLU A 86 2.65 13.35 8.62
N ILE A 87 1.83 13.86 9.56
CA ILE A 87 2.14 13.82 10.98
C ILE A 87 1.56 12.53 11.57
N LEU A 88 2.42 11.70 12.14
CA LEU A 88 2.04 10.55 12.94
C LEU A 88 2.06 10.90 14.43
N THR A 89 1.17 10.31 15.23
CA THR A 89 1.29 10.35 16.70
C THR A 89 2.47 9.49 17.16
N ALA A 90 2.91 9.66 18.42
CA ALA A 90 3.94 8.80 19.00
C ALA A 90 3.53 7.31 18.91
N GLU A 91 2.31 6.97 19.34
CA GLU A 91 1.75 5.62 19.26
C GLU A 91 1.73 5.06 17.81
N GLN A 92 1.38 5.88 16.82
CA GLN A 92 1.44 5.47 15.43
C GLN A 92 2.88 5.21 14.95
N GLY A 93 3.82 6.03 15.42
CA GLY A 93 5.25 5.82 15.15
C GLY A 93 5.75 4.50 15.73
N GLU A 94 5.41 4.21 16.98
CA GLU A 94 5.73 2.93 17.65
C GLU A 94 5.16 1.74 16.87
N THR A 95 3.88 1.80 16.49
CA THR A 95 3.25 0.75 15.67
C THR A 95 3.98 0.53 14.34
N VAL A 96 4.41 1.60 13.67
CA VAL A 96 5.19 1.48 12.43
C VAL A 96 6.52 0.77 12.68
N GLU A 97 7.25 1.15 13.74
CA GLU A 97 8.52 0.52 14.11
C GLU A 97 8.35 -0.96 14.44
N GLU A 98 7.30 -1.33 15.18
CA GLU A 98 6.97 -2.72 15.50
C GLU A 98 6.65 -3.53 14.24
N CYS A 99 5.89 -2.97 13.30
CA CYS A 99 5.62 -3.62 12.01
C CYS A 99 6.93 -3.87 11.22
N VAL A 100 7.81 -2.88 11.14
CA VAL A 100 9.12 -3.02 10.47
C VAL A 100 9.96 -4.10 11.15
N ALA A 101 10.03 -4.08 12.48
CA ALA A 101 10.78 -5.07 13.25
C ALA A 101 10.22 -6.48 13.06
N SER A 102 8.89 -6.65 13.08
CA SER A 102 8.21 -7.93 12.88
C SER A 102 8.50 -8.52 11.50
N VAL A 103 8.40 -7.72 10.45
CA VAL A 103 8.70 -8.14 9.06
C VAL A 103 10.18 -8.51 8.93
N GLY A 104 11.09 -7.70 9.48
CA GLY A 104 12.53 -7.97 9.42
C GLY A 104 12.97 -9.20 10.22
N ALA A 105 12.27 -9.50 11.32
CA ALA A 105 12.56 -10.66 12.17
C ALA A 105 12.05 -11.98 11.58
N HIS A 106 11.12 -11.96 10.62
CA HIS A 106 10.58 -13.18 10.02
C HIS A 106 11.44 -13.59 8.81
N PRO A 107 12.24 -14.67 8.91
CA PRO A 107 13.26 -14.98 7.89
C PRO A 107 12.68 -15.23 6.50
N ASP A 108 11.51 -15.88 6.40
CA ASP A 108 10.88 -16.13 5.11
C ASP A 108 10.39 -14.85 4.46
N VAL A 109 9.84 -13.90 5.24
CA VAL A 109 9.34 -12.61 4.73
C VAL A 109 10.50 -11.72 4.34
N ALA A 110 11.53 -11.62 5.17
CA ALA A 110 12.75 -10.88 4.85
C ALA A 110 13.39 -11.40 3.55
N GLY A 111 13.49 -12.72 3.39
CA GLY A 111 13.98 -13.35 2.17
C GLY A 111 13.09 -13.11 0.93
N LEU A 112 11.76 -13.02 1.11
CA LEU A 112 10.84 -12.66 0.01
C LEU A 112 11.06 -11.21 -0.47
N LEU A 113 11.33 -10.29 0.44
CA LEU A 113 11.49 -8.86 0.12
C LEU A 113 12.90 -8.50 -0.36
N GLU A 114 13.87 -9.37 -0.14
CA GLU A 114 15.26 -9.11 -0.54
C GLU A 114 15.41 -8.95 -2.06
N GLY A 115 16.02 -7.83 -2.47
CA GLY A 115 16.28 -7.52 -3.88
C GLY A 115 15.03 -7.23 -4.72
N CYS A 116 13.88 -7.01 -4.10
CA CYS A 116 12.68 -6.61 -4.80
C CYS A 116 12.79 -5.19 -5.36
N LEU A 117 12.20 -4.97 -6.52
CA LEU A 117 11.79 -3.66 -6.98
C LEU A 117 10.48 -3.32 -6.26
N VAL A 118 10.40 -2.13 -5.64
CA VAL A 118 9.25 -1.72 -4.83
C VAL A 118 8.42 -0.66 -5.54
N GLU A 119 7.12 -0.57 -5.18
CA GLU A 119 6.16 0.44 -5.68
C GLU A 119 6.13 0.56 -7.22
N GLN A 120 6.26 -0.58 -7.91
CA GLN A 120 6.38 -0.59 -9.36
C GLN A 120 5.04 -0.39 -10.05
N VAL A 121 4.98 0.63 -10.90
CA VAL A 121 3.83 0.88 -11.79
C VAL A 121 3.96 0.02 -13.04
N VAL A 122 2.97 -0.84 -13.25
CA VAL A 122 2.86 -1.72 -14.42
C VAL A 122 1.60 -1.38 -15.19
N THR A 123 1.72 -1.30 -16.52
CA THR A 123 0.59 -1.11 -17.43
C THR A 123 0.58 -2.21 -18.46
N TRP A 124 -0.61 -2.66 -18.86
CA TRP A 124 -0.78 -3.67 -19.91
C TRP A 124 -2.13 -3.51 -20.59
N THR A 125 -2.24 -4.08 -21.77
CA THR A 125 -3.53 -4.23 -22.45
C THR A 125 -4.03 -5.64 -22.15
N ASP A 126 -5.24 -5.77 -21.61
CA ASP A 126 -5.85 -7.10 -21.40
C ASP A 126 -6.09 -7.79 -22.75
N PRO A 127 -5.51 -8.98 -22.96
CA PRO A 127 -5.53 -9.62 -24.28
C PRO A 127 -6.91 -10.12 -24.71
N ALA A 128 -7.82 -10.34 -23.76
CA ALA A 128 -9.16 -10.83 -24.06
C ALA A 128 -10.15 -9.70 -24.41
N THR A 129 -9.98 -8.53 -23.81
CA THR A 129 -10.94 -7.42 -23.93
C THR A 129 -10.37 -6.20 -24.65
N GLY A 130 -9.06 -6.09 -24.80
CA GLY A 130 -8.38 -4.91 -25.33
C GLY A 130 -8.39 -3.71 -24.40
N VAL A 131 -8.78 -3.89 -23.12
CA VAL A 131 -8.85 -2.80 -22.13
C VAL A 131 -7.46 -2.49 -21.60
N GLU A 132 -7.14 -1.20 -21.55
CA GLU A 132 -5.92 -0.71 -20.92
C GLU A 132 -6.04 -0.84 -19.39
N CYS A 133 -5.07 -1.49 -18.79
CA CYS A 133 -5.02 -1.86 -17.40
C CYS A 133 -3.78 -1.32 -16.72
N LYS A 134 -3.84 -1.12 -15.40
CA LYS A 134 -2.70 -0.71 -14.59
C LYS A 134 -2.73 -1.36 -13.20
N GLY A 135 -1.55 -1.50 -12.62
CA GLY A 135 -1.33 -1.85 -11.23
C GLY A 135 -0.15 -1.09 -10.67
N ARG A 136 -0.15 -0.87 -9.36
CA ARG A 136 1.05 -0.50 -8.61
C ARG A 136 1.32 -1.65 -7.67
N LEU A 137 2.42 -2.34 -7.92
CA LEU A 137 2.82 -3.54 -7.23
C LEU A 137 3.74 -3.15 -6.07
N ASP A 138 3.41 -3.60 -4.87
CA ASP A 138 4.15 -3.24 -3.65
C ASP A 138 5.60 -3.70 -3.74
N ALA A 139 5.84 -4.97 -4.10
CA ALA A 139 7.19 -5.47 -4.37
C ALA A 139 7.17 -6.58 -5.42
N LEU A 140 8.21 -6.65 -6.24
CA LEU A 140 8.37 -7.71 -7.23
C LEU A 140 9.83 -8.04 -7.55
N THR A 141 10.05 -9.28 -7.96
CA THR A 141 11.24 -9.74 -8.68
C THR A 141 10.80 -10.40 -9.99
N ARG A 142 11.75 -10.90 -10.80
CA ARG A 142 11.38 -11.72 -11.97
C ARG A 142 10.53 -12.95 -11.61
N ARG A 143 10.65 -13.48 -10.39
CA ARG A 143 10.03 -14.74 -9.96
C ARG A 143 8.81 -14.60 -9.09
N GLN A 144 8.50 -13.40 -8.63
CA GLN A 144 7.39 -13.21 -7.70
C GLN A 144 6.85 -11.79 -7.68
N VAL A 145 5.56 -11.70 -7.32
CA VAL A 145 4.85 -10.47 -6.97
C VAL A 145 4.43 -10.59 -5.51
N ILE A 146 4.65 -9.55 -4.74
CA ILE A 146 4.31 -9.49 -3.32
C ILE A 146 3.39 -8.31 -3.09
N ASP A 147 2.33 -8.53 -2.32
CA ASP A 147 1.36 -7.53 -1.91
C ASP A 147 1.37 -7.48 -0.37
N LEU A 148 1.79 -6.35 0.19
CA LEU A 148 1.87 -6.13 1.63
C LEU A 148 0.52 -5.67 2.14
N LYS A 149 0.07 -6.21 3.25
CA LYS A 149 -1.20 -5.84 3.88
C LYS A 149 -1.03 -5.60 5.37
N THR A 150 -1.60 -4.51 5.85
CA THR A 150 -1.78 -4.29 7.28
C THR A 150 -3.11 -4.88 7.73
N THR A 151 -3.14 -5.46 8.91
CA THR A 151 -4.36 -5.99 9.54
C THR A 151 -4.36 -5.68 11.01
N ARG A 152 -5.55 -5.63 11.63
CA ARG A 152 -5.67 -5.50 13.09
C ARG A 152 -5.52 -6.84 13.81
N GLU A 153 -5.85 -7.94 13.13
CA GLU A 153 -5.87 -9.29 13.73
C GLU A 153 -5.44 -10.30 12.67
N LEU A 154 -4.24 -10.86 12.78
CA LEU A 154 -3.74 -11.90 11.86
C LEU A 154 -4.63 -13.15 11.86
N VAL A 155 -5.19 -13.50 12.99
CA VAL A 155 -6.10 -14.66 13.12
C VAL A 155 -7.34 -14.55 12.25
N ARG A 156 -7.75 -13.33 11.87
CA ARG A 156 -8.89 -13.06 10.98
C ARG A 156 -8.51 -12.77 9.54
N PHE A 157 -7.21 -12.73 9.26
CA PHE A 157 -6.71 -12.26 7.98
C PHE A 157 -7.25 -13.07 6.79
N GLU A 158 -7.36 -14.40 6.91
CA GLU A 158 -7.91 -15.23 5.82
C GLU A 158 -9.36 -14.83 5.47
N SER A 159 -10.19 -14.60 6.49
CA SER A 159 -11.57 -14.17 6.30
C SER A 159 -11.63 -12.77 5.66
N ASP A 160 -10.79 -11.86 6.11
CA ASP A 160 -10.68 -10.51 5.54
C ASP A 160 -10.15 -10.53 4.11
N ALA A 161 -9.15 -11.35 3.82
CA ALA A 161 -8.60 -11.53 2.48
C ALA A 161 -9.66 -12.03 1.49
N ALA A 162 -10.49 -12.98 1.92
CA ALA A 162 -11.61 -13.47 1.11
C ALA A 162 -12.67 -12.38 0.90
N ARG A 163 -13.11 -11.70 1.96
CA ARG A 163 -14.12 -10.64 1.93
C ARG A 163 -13.69 -9.42 1.11
N LEU A 164 -12.42 -9.03 1.21
CA LEU A 164 -11.83 -7.87 0.53
C LEU A 164 -11.30 -8.21 -0.86
N LEU A 165 -11.37 -9.49 -1.26
CA LEU A 165 -10.95 -9.99 -2.57
C LEU A 165 -9.44 -9.77 -2.83
N TYR A 166 -8.58 -9.97 -1.84
CA TYR A 166 -7.14 -9.83 -2.01
C TYR A 166 -6.56 -10.85 -2.99
N HIS A 167 -7.10 -12.07 -3.02
CA HIS A 167 -6.75 -13.08 -4.03
C HIS A 167 -7.01 -12.59 -5.46
N GLY A 168 -8.09 -11.84 -5.69
CA GLY A 168 -8.38 -11.23 -6.98
C GLY A 168 -7.40 -10.10 -7.32
N GLN A 169 -7.02 -9.28 -6.34
CA GLN A 169 -5.98 -8.27 -6.51
C GLN A 169 -4.65 -8.89 -6.91
N LEU A 170 -4.28 -9.96 -6.24
CA LEU A 170 -3.04 -10.67 -6.49
C LEU A 170 -3.01 -11.31 -7.89
N ALA A 171 -4.13 -11.93 -8.31
CA ALA A 171 -4.29 -12.45 -9.67
C ALA A 171 -4.16 -11.33 -10.71
N TRP A 172 -4.84 -10.20 -10.51
CA TRP A 172 -4.76 -9.01 -11.36
C TRP A 172 -3.32 -8.50 -11.52
N TYR A 173 -2.57 -8.42 -10.42
CA TYR A 173 -1.18 -7.97 -10.44
C TYR A 173 -0.27 -8.97 -11.15
N LEU A 174 -0.44 -10.26 -10.87
CA LEU A 174 0.39 -11.30 -11.47
C LEU A 174 0.16 -11.41 -12.99
N ASP A 175 -1.10 -11.39 -13.43
CA ASP A 175 -1.47 -11.43 -14.85
C ASP A 175 -0.98 -10.18 -15.58
N GLY A 176 -1.14 -9.01 -14.96
CA GLY A 176 -0.61 -7.76 -15.50
C GLY A 176 0.91 -7.74 -15.60
N ALA A 177 1.61 -8.21 -14.58
CA ALA A 177 3.06 -8.30 -14.56
C ALA A 177 3.60 -9.29 -15.63
N ARG A 178 2.89 -10.41 -15.84
CA ARG A 178 3.20 -11.37 -16.93
C ARG A 178 2.96 -10.76 -18.31
N ALA A 179 1.80 -10.13 -18.51
CA ALA A 179 1.45 -9.47 -19.77
C ALA A 179 2.44 -8.36 -20.14
N ALA A 180 2.93 -7.62 -19.15
CA ALA A 180 3.96 -6.59 -19.33
C ALA A 180 5.39 -7.16 -19.46
N GLY A 181 5.59 -8.46 -19.26
CA GLY A 181 6.90 -9.11 -19.34
C GLY A 181 7.88 -8.75 -18.22
N VAL A 182 7.35 -8.21 -17.09
CA VAL A 182 8.21 -7.81 -15.95
C VAL A 182 8.47 -8.95 -14.96
N VAL A 183 7.69 -10.04 -15.06
CA VAL A 183 7.92 -11.29 -14.33
C VAL A 183 7.95 -12.49 -15.28
N ASP A 184 8.49 -13.60 -14.81
CA ASP A 184 8.54 -14.84 -15.56
C ASP A 184 7.15 -15.52 -15.63
N PRO A 185 6.85 -16.37 -16.62
CA PRO A 185 5.55 -17.01 -16.77
C PRO A 185 5.14 -17.87 -15.57
N ASP A 186 6.10 -18.44 -14.86
CA ASP A 186 5.92 -19.28 -13.67
C ASP A 186 6.07 -18.52 -12.34
N ALA A 187 6.17 -17.19 -12.40
CA ALA A 187 6.24 -16.33 -11.22
C ALA A 187 5.08 -16.60 -10.26
N LYS A 188 5.37 -16.53 -8.97
CA LYS A 188 4.39 -16.73 -7.89
C LYS A 188 3.92 -15.39 -7.34
N ALA A 189 2.79 -15.42 -6.64
CA ALA A 189 2.25 -14.26 -5.97
C ALA A 189 2.05 -14.55 -4.48
N TRP A 190 2.38 -13.57 -3.64
CA TRP A 190 2.38 -13.69 -2.19
C TRP A 190 1.66 -12.51 -1.55
N ILE A 191 0.96 -12.79 -0.46
CA ILE A 191 0.50 -11.74 0.47
C ILE A 191 1.36 -11.84 1.71
N VAL A 192 1.95 -10.72 2.09
CA VAL A 192 2.60 -10.54 3.39
C VAL A 192 1.63 -9.72 4.25
N ALA A 193 1.19 -10.30 5.35
CA ALA A 193 0.31 -9.61 6.30
C ALA A 193 1.09 -9.26 7.57
N VAL A 194 0.98 -8.01 8.01
CA VAL A 194 1.56 -7.51 9.25
C VAL A 194 0.47 -6.91 10.13
N GLU A 195 0.50 -7.24 11.42
CA GLU A 195 -0.47 -6.77 12.41
C GLU A 195 -0.08 -5.40 12.95
N THR A 196 -1.08 -4.48 12.98
CA THR A 196 -0.95 -3.14 13.54
C THR A 196 -1.67 -3.08 14.88
N VAL A 197 -1.03 -3.52 15.95
CA VAL A 197 -1.59 -3.54 17.31
C VAL A 197 -1.17 -2.32 18.08
#